data_e29f1732b2be75b84f8aa2e905f8c48c
#
_entry.id   e29f1732b2be75b84f8aa2e905f8c48c
#
_cell.length_a   1.000
_cell.length_b   1.000
_cell.length_c   1.000
_cell.angle_alpha   90.00
_cell.angle_beta   90.00
_cell.angle_gamma   90.00
#
_symmetry.space_group_name_H-M   'P 1'
#
loop_
_entity.id
_entity.type
_entity.pdbx_description
1 polymer ?
#
loop_
_entity_poly.entity_id
_entity_poly.type
_entity_poly.pdbx_seq_one_letter_code
_entity_poly.pdbx_strand_id
1 'polypeptide(L)'
;MGLTIAGTISVILIASGRAGRKKQIKTTLEKIDADAFDLAVDTILQSRKIYIVGIRSCAPLASFLAFYMNLMFEDVCLLTTNSSSELFEQMVRIGNDDVIIGISFPRYSMRTLKALEFANNRSAKVITITDSIHSPMNLYSSCNLIADSDMASIVDSLVAPLSVINALIVALCMKKQNIVAKTLTELEDIWNEYQVYENDEIDYIDDSIKVHYAKLGDSQDE
;
A
#
# COMPACT_ATOMS: atom_id res chain seq x y z
N MET A 1 -33.44 -17.12 -20.48
CA MET A 1 -32.13 -17.37 -21.12
C MET A 1 -31.07 -17.39 -20.02
N GLY A 2 -30.70 -18.59 -19.56
CA GLY A 2 -29.69 -18.74 -18.50
C GLY A 2 -28.28 -18.58 -19.09
N LEU A 3 -27.53 -17.56 -18.63
CA LEU A 3 -26.11 -17.53 -18.89
C LEU A 3 -25.47 -18.74 -18.21
N THR A 4 -24.75 -19.56 -18.98
CA THR A 4 -23.96 -20.63 -18.38
C THR A 4 -22.84 -20.06 -17.54
N ILE A 5 -22.43 -20.75 -16.47
CA ILE A 5 -21.33 -20.32 -15.57
C ILE A 5 -20.06 -19.97 -16.37
N ALA A 6 -19.76 -20.72 -17.44
CA ALA A 6 -18.65 -20.43 -18.34
C ALA A 6 -18.80 -19.11 -19.10
N GLY A 7 -20.03 -18.75 -19.53
CA GLY A 7 -20.32 -17.46 -20.16
C GLY A 7 -20.17 -16.29 -19.17
N THR A 8 -20.60 -16.48 -17.93
CA THR A 8 -20.45 -15.48 -16.87
C THR A 8 -19.00 -15.24 -16.51
N ILE A 9 -18.19 -16.30 -16.37
CA ILE A 9 -16.75 -16.21 -16.12
C ILE A 9 -16.04 -15.50 -17.27
N SER A 10 -16.39 -15.80 -18.53
CA SER A 10 -15.84 -15.12 -19.71
C SER A 10 -16.17 -13.62 -19.71
N VAL A 11 -17.40 -13.23 -19.37
CA VAL A 11 -17.80 -11.82 -19.28
C VAL A 11 -17.05 -11.08 -18.16
N ILE A 12 -16.88 -11.72 -17.00
CA ILE A 12 -16.12 -11.13 -15.88
C ILE A 12 -14.64 -10.99 -16.25
N LEU A 13 -14.03 -11.99 -16.89
CA LEU A 13 -12.65 -11.93 -17.35
C LEU A 13 -12.45 -10.89 -18.48
N ILE A 14 -13.44 -10.66 -19.32
CA ILE A 14 -13.40 -9.64 -20.37
C ILE A 14 -13.64 -8.25 -19.78
N ALA A 15 -14.57 -8.07 -18.86
CA ALA A 15 -14.86 -6.80 -18.19
C ALA A 15 -13.71 -6.35 -17.27
N SER A 16 -13.06 -7.28 -16.57
CA SER A 16 -11.80 -7.05 -15.84
C SER A 16 -10.56 -7.25 -16.73
N GLY A 17 -10.75 -7.34 -18.02
CA GLY A 17 -9.75 -7.71 -19.00
C GLY A 17 -8.59 -6.73 -19.14
N ARG A 18 -7.56 -7.17 -19.87
CA ARG A 18 -6.28 -6.47 -20.09
C ARG A 18 -6.44 -4.99 -20.48
N ALA A 19 -7.47 -4.66 -21.28
CA ALA A 19 -7.77 -3.29 -21.72
C ALA A 19 -8.27 -2.39 -20.58
N GLY A 20 -9.17 -2.88 -19.73
CA GLY A 20 -9.70 -2.15 -18.57
C GLY A 20 -8.63 -1.86 -17.52
N ARG A 21 -7.84 -2.87 -17.17
CA ARG A 21 -6.71 -2.73 -16.21
C ARG A 21 -5.65 -1.75 -16.73
N LYS A 22 -5.28 -1.83 -18.02
CA LYS A 22 -4.35 -0.88 -18.64
C LYS A 22 -4.89 0.54 -18.61
N LYS A 23 -6.20 0.73 -18.84
CA LYS A 23 -6.87 2.03 -18.75
C LYS A 23 -6.81 2.58 -17.33
N GLN A 24 -7.13 1.78 -16.30
CA GLN A 24 -7.11 2.21 -14.90
C GLN A 24 -5.70 2.65 -14.44
N ILE A 25 -4.67 1.88 -14.78
CA ILE A 25 -3.27 2.26 -14.49
C ILE A 25 -2.91 3.56 -15.21
N LYS A 26 -3.26 3.70 -16.48
CA LYS A 26 -3.00 4.93 -17.27
C LYS A 26 -3.73 6.13 -16.67
N THR A 27 -5.02 5.99 -16.34
CA THR A 27 -5.82 7.06 -15.71
C THR A 27 -5.24 7.44 -14.34
N THR A 28 -4.78 6.47 -13.57
CA THR A 28 -4.12 6.71 -12.28
C THR A 28 -2.82 7.49 -12.47
N LEU A 29 -1.99 7.09 -13.42
CA LEU A 29 -0.74 7.80 -13.74
C LEU A 29 -0.98 9.26 -14.19
N GLU A 30 -2.06 9.51 -14.92
CA GLU A 30 -2.46 10.86 -15.36
C GLU A 30 -3.03 11.72 -14.22
N LYS A 31 -3.57 11.10 -13.17
CA LYS A 31 -4.20 11.79 -12.02
C LYS A 31 -3.29 11.90 -10.79
N ILE A 32 -2.22 11.11 -10.72
CA ILE A 32 -1.34 11.13 -9.56
C ILE A 32 -0.60 12.46 -9.52
N ASP A 33 -0.66 13.11 -8.37
CA ASP A 33 0.07 14.34 -8.11
C ASP A 33 1.46 13.96 -7.58
N ALA A 34 2.51 14.33 -8.33
CA ALA A 34 3.89 13.99 -7.97
C ALA A 34 4.31 14.68 -6.66
N ASP A 35 3.89 15.93 -6.44
CA ASP A 35 4.22 16.67 -5.22
C ASP A 35 3.53 16.02 -3.99
N ALA A 36 2.28 15.58 -4.15
CA ALA A 36 1.58 14.83 -3.10
C ALA A 36 2.23 13.46 -2.84
N PHE A 37 2.74 12.79 -3.88
CA PHE A 37 3.45 11.52 -3.73
C PHE A 37 4.78 11.70 -2.98
N ASP A 38 5.58 12.68 -3.36
CA ASP A 38 6.84 13.01 -2.68
C ASP A 38 6.60 13.44 -1.24
N LEU A 39 5.57 14.25 -0.98
CA LEU A 39 5.15 14.63 0.36
C LEU A 39 4.75 13.40 1.21
N ALA A 40 4.06 12.43 0.62
CA ALA A 40 3.72 11.18 1.30
C ALA A 40 4.98 10.39 1.70
N VAL A 41 5.93 10.25 0.77
CA VAL A 41 7.21 9.56 1.02
C VAL A 41 7.97 10.26 2.15
N ASP A 42 8.15 11.57 2.07
CA ASP A 42 8.89 12.34 3.08
C ASP A 42 8.20 12.29 4.46
N THR A 43 6.86 12.38 4.49
CA THR A 43 6.07 12.28 5.73
C THR A 43 6.28 10.91 6.39
N ILE A 44 6.27 9.82 5.63
CA ILE A 44 6.49 8.47 6.15
C ILE A 44 7.92 8.32 6.69
N LEU A 45 8.92 8.82 5.95
CA LEU A 45 10.33 8.74 6.34
C LEU A 45 10.65 9.47 7.64
N GLN A 46 9.94 10.58 7.91
CA GLN A 46 10.13 11.41 9.09
C GLN A 46 9.29 10.97 10.30
N SER A 47 8.34 10.06 10.11
CA SER A 47 7.44 9.65 11.18
C SER A 47 8.12 8.73 12.19
N ARG A 48 7.74 8.87 13.46
CA ARG A 48 8.13 8.00 14.54
C ARG A 48 7.45 6.63 14.45
N LYS A 49 6.15 6.65 14.15
CA LYS A 49 5.31 5.45 14.04
C LYS A 49 4.34 5.55 12.86
N ILE A 50 4.17 4.44 12.17
CA ILE A 50 3.29 4.34 11.01
C ILE A 50 2.08 3.49 11.37
N TYR A 51 0.89 4.07 11.29
CA TYR A 51 -0.37 3.35 11.41
C TYR A 51 -0.95 3.11 10.02
N ILE A 52 -1.46 1.92 9.77
CA ILE A 52 -2.07 1.57 8.48
C ILE A 52 -3.47 1.04 8.71
N VAL A 53 -4.46 1.59 8.03
CA VAL A 53 -5.86 1.17 8.14
C VAL A 53 -6.50 0.97 6.76
N GLY A 54 -7.02 -0.22 6.55
CA GLY A 54 -7.86 -0.57 5.41
C GLY A 54 -8.83 -1.67 5.85
N ILE A 55 -10.12 -1.47 5.61
CA ILE A 55 -11.17 -2.35 6.15
C ILE A 55 -11.95 -3.01 5.02
N ARG A 56 -12.42 -4.25 5.22
CA ARG A 56 -13.16 -5.06 4.24
C ARG A 56 -12.32 -5.34 2.98
N SER A 57 -12.78 -4.94 1.79
CA SER A 57 -12.06 -5.15 0.52
C SER A 57 -10.69 -4.45 0.46
N CYS A 58 -10.47 -3.43 1.29
CA CYS A 58 -9.19 -2.73 1.40
C CYS A 58 -8.21 -3.37 2.42
N ALA A 59 -8.65 -4.31 3.25
CA ALA A 59 -7.80 -4.97 4.23
C ALA A 59 -6.59 -5.69 3.60
N PRO A 60 -6.73 -6.43 2.48
CA PRO A 60 -5.58 -7.03 1.80
C PRO A 60 -4.53 -6.01 1.34
N LEU A 61 -4.96 -4.82 0.88
CA LEU A 61 -4.04 -3.75 0.48
C LEU A 61 -3.27 -3.18 1.68
N ALA A 62 -3.97 -2.98 2.80
CA ALA A 62 -3.37 -2.52 4.04
C ALA A 62 -2.36 -3.54 4.59
N SER A 63 -2.70 -4.83 4.56
CA SER A 63 -1.82 -5.91 4.99
C SER A 63 -0.58 -6.03 4.09
N PHE A 64 -0.75 -5.91 2.78
CA PHE A 64 0.35 -5.91 1.81
C PHE A 64 1.31 -4.73 2.07
N LEU A 65 0.78 -3.52 2.22
CA LEU A 65 1.58 -2.36 2.55
C LEU A 65 2.33 -2.54 3.88
N ALA A 66 1.64 -3.00 4.93
CA ALA A 66 2.22 -3.20 6.25
C ALA A 66 3.34 -4.25 6.24
N PHE A 67 3.20 -5.31 5.44
CA PHE A 67 4.25 -6.33 5.29
C PHE A 67 5.56 -5.69 4.83
N TYR A 68 5.55 -4.92 3.73
CA TYR A 68 6.76 -4.28 3.22
C TYR A 68 7.26 -3.14 4.11
N MET A 69 6.35 -2.39 4.77
CA MET A 69 6.75 -1.36 5.72
C MET A 69 7.54 -1.92 6.91
N ASN A 70 7.17 -3.11 7.41
CA ASN A 70 7.89 -3.78 8.51
C ASN A 70 9.31 -4.22 8.14
N LEU A 71 9.64 -4.33 6.86
CA LEU A 71 11.03 -4.56 6.42
C LEU A 71 11.90 -3.31 6.48
N MET A 72 11.29 -2.13 6.53
CA MET A 72 11.95 -0.84 6.44
C MET A 72 11.88 0.01 7.71
N PHE A 73 10.88 -0.22 8.55
CA PHE A 73 10.56 0.61 9.70
C PHE A 73 10.32 -0.27 10.94
N GLU A 74 10.80 0.20 12.08
CA GLU A 74 10.74 -0.54 13.34
C GLU A 74 9.33 -0.51 13.99
N ASP A 75 8.56 0.56 13.80
CA ASP A 75 7.27 0.77 14.47
C ASP A 75 6.12 0.97 13.47
N VAL A 76 5.62 -0.15 12.95
CA VAL A 76 4.46 -0.20 12.04
C VAL A 76 3.30 -0.89 12.72
N CYS A 77 2.14 -0.26 12.74
CA CYS A 77 0.91 -0.78 13.34
C CYS A 77 -0.19 -0.94 12.29
N LEU A 78 -0.46 -2.17 11.89
CA LEU A 78 -1.62 -2.50 11.05
C LEU A 78 -2.88 -2.63 11.91
N LEU A 79 -3.85 -1.76 11.66
CA LEU A 79 -5.13 -1.75 12.37
C LEU A 79 -6.10 -2.78 11.75
N THR A 80 -6.16 -3.98 12.32
CA THR A 80 -6.91 -5.13 11.75
C THR A 80 -8.22 -5.44 12.45
N THR A 81 -8.56 -4.70 13.51
CA THR A 81 -9.72 -5.03 14.35
C THR A 81 -11.07 -4.76 13.67
N ASN A 82 -12.04 -5.59 13.99
CA ASN A 82 -13.44 -5.41 13.63
C ASN A 82 -14.23 -4.60 14.68
N SER A 83 -13.66 -4.34 15.84
CA SER A 83 -14.22 -3.53 16.92
C SER A 83 -13.79 -2.07 16.82
N SER A 84 -14.73 -1.14 16.95
CA SER A 84 -14.40 0.29 16.97
C SER A 84 -13.66 0.70 18.25
N SER A 85 -13.94 0.05 19.39
CA SER A 85 -13.24 0.32 20.65
C SER A 85 -11.77 -0.07 20.54
N GLU A 86 -11.49 -1.31 20.10
CA GLU A 86 -10.12 -1.80 19.89
C GLU A 86 -9.33 -0.94 18.90
N LEU A 87 -10.00 -0.41 17.86
CA LEU A 87 -9.37 0.49 16.90
C LEU A 87 -8.78 1.72 17.61
N PHE A 88 -9.57 2.38 18.46
CA PHE A 88 -9.10 3.54 19.21
C PHE A 88 -8.10 3.19 20.31
N GLU A 89 -8.22 2.02 20.93
CA GLU A 89 -7.24 1.52 21.90
C GLU A 89 -5.85 1.34 21.25
N GLN A 90 -5.80 0.77 20.03
CA GLN A 90 -4.56 0.65 19.27
C GLN A 90 -3.98 2.00 18.88
N MET A 91 -4.81 3.02 18.70
CA MET A 91 -4.44 4.38 18.29
C MET A 91 -4.30 5.35 19.47
N VAL A 92 -4.46 4.93 20.71
CA VAL A 92 -4.53 5.82 21.90
C VAL A 92 -3.32 6.75 22.04
N ARG A 93 -2.14 6.33 21.56
CA ARG A 93 -0.87 7.06 21.64
C ARG A 93 -0.47 7.82 20.38
N ILE A 94 -1.34 7.83 19.34
CA ILE A 94 -1.06 8.55 18.10
C ILE A 94 -0.94 10.06 18.35
N GLY A 95 0.02 10.72 17.72
CA GLY A 95 0.31 12.14 17.92
C GLY A 95 1.01 12.77 16.72
N ASN A 96 1.52 13.98 16.91
CA ASN A 96 2.09 14.86 15.88
C ASN A 96 3.31 14.28 15.13
N ASP A 97 4.05 13.37 15.78
CA ASP A 97 5.24 12.72 15.20
C ASP A 97 4.89 11.43 14.47
N ASP A 98 3.62 11.07 14.40
CA ASP A 98 3.13 9.84 13.79
C ASP A 98 2.41 10.11 12.47
N VAL A 99 2.33 9.06 11.65
CA VAL A 99 1.55 9.07 10.41
C VAL A 99 0.53 7.94 10.40
N ILE A 100 -0.65 8.21 9.87
CA ILE A 100 -1.63 7.18 9.53
C ILE A 100 -1.86 7.15 8.03
N ILE A 101 -1.83 5.95 7.44
CA ILE A 101 -2.14 5.69 6.04
C ILE A 101 -3.50 5.01 5.98
N GLY A 102 -4.50 5.71 5.45
CA GLY A 102 -5.86 5.19 5.28
C GLY A 102 -6.14 4.77 3.85
N ILE A 103 -6.62 3.54 3.67
CA ILE A 103 -6.97 2.98 2.37
C ILE A 103 -8.48 2.71 2.33
N SER A 104 -9.20 3.42 1.46
CA SER A 104 -10.64 3.18 1.26
C SER A 104 -11.11 3.72 -0.09
N PHE A 105 -12.02 2.98 -0.71
CA PHE A 105 -12.62 3.27 -2.02
C PHE A 105 -14.15 3.37 -1.90
N PRO A 106 -14.90 3.71 -2.94
CA PRO A 106 -16.34 3.91 -2.90
C PRO A 106 -17.10 2.85 -2.10
N ARG A 107 -18.14 3.28 -1.39
CA ARG A 107 -18.72 2.72 -0.19
C ARG A 107 -17.74 2.77 0.99
N TYR A 108 -17.09 3.92 1.12
CA TYR A 108 -16.07 4.22 2.11
C TYR A 108 -16.43 3.71 3.51
N SER A 109 -15.45 3.09 4.18
CA SER A 109 -15.65 2.57 5.52
C SER A 109 -15.73 3.68 6.55
N MET A 110 -16.84 3.77 7.29
CA MET A 110 -16.97 4.74 8.40
C MET A 110 -15.93 4.51 9.50
N ARG A 111 -15.46 3.28 9.70
CA ARG A 111 -14.39 2.99 10.66
C ARG A 111 -13.06 3.59 10.20
N THR A 112 -12.74 3.45 8.91
CA THR A 112 -11.56 4.11 8.33
C THR A 112 -11.65 5.62 8.50
N LEU A 113 -12.78 6.24 8.14
CA LEU A 113 -13.00 7.69 8.30
C LEU A 113 -12.82 8.14 9.76
N LYS A 114 -13.41 7.43 10.72
CA LYS A 114 -13.26 7.75 12.15
C LYS A 114 -11.83 7.59 12.66
N ALA A 115 -11.07 6.63 12.14
CA ALA A 115 -9.66 6.48 12.46
C ALA A 115 -8.84 7.68 11.96
N LEU A 116 -9.11 8.14 10.72
CA LEU A 116 -8.44 9.33 10.16
C LEU A 116 -8.82 10.61 10.91
N GLU A 117 -10.09 10.80 11.22
CA GLU A 117 -10.58 11.90 12.05
C GLU A 117 -9.89 11.94 13.42
N PHE A 118 -9.82 10.80 14.09
CA PHE A 118 -9.15 10.67 15.39
C PHE A 118 -7.66 11.03 15.32
N ALA A 119 -6.97 10.54 14.29
CA ALA A 119 -5.56 10.85 14.07
C ALA A 119 -5.34 12.33 13.79
N ASN A 120 -6.15 12.93 12.90
CA ASN A 120 -6.10 14.35 12.57
C ASN A 120 -6.35 15.22 13.80
N ASN A 121 -7.32 14.90 14.64
CA ASN A 121 -7.63 15.62 15.88
C ASN A 121 -6.48 15.54 16.91
N ARG A 122 -5.54 14.59 16.74
CA ARG A 122 -4.32 14.47 17.55
C ARG A 122 -3.08 15.02 16.84
N SER A 123 -3.27 15.77 15.76
CA SER A 123 -2.22 16.40 14.95
C SER A 123 -1.28 15.42 14.27
N ALA A 124 -1.63 14.15 14.18
CA ALA A 124 -0.89 13.17 13.37
C ALA A 124 -1.03 13.49 11.88
N LYS A 125 -0.03 13.15 11.10
CA LYS A 125 -0.10 13.27 9.64
C LYS A 125 -1.01 12.19 9.07
N VAL A 126 -1.85 12.56 8.11
CA VAL A 126 -2.82 11.65 7.49
C VAL A 126 -2.55 11.55 6.00
N ILE A 127 -2.21 10.37 5.53
CA ILE A 127 -2.06 10.03 4.12
C ILE A 127 -3.26 9.17 3.72
N THR A 128 -3.88 9.48 2.58
CA THR A 128 -4.98 8.67 2.07
C THR A 128 -4.67 8.07 0.71
N ILE A 129 -5.07 6.82 0.51
CA ILE A 129 -5.09 6.15 -0.79
C ILE A 129 -6.55 5.89 -1.13
N THR A 130 -7.06 6.61 -2.14
CA THR A 130 -8.48 6.63 -2.49
C THR A 130 -8.68 6.89 -3.99
N ASP A 131 -9.93 6.89 -4.47
CA ASP A 131 -10.25 7.00 -5.90
C ASP A 131 -10.37 8.44 -6.43
N SER A 132 -10.60 9.40 -5.54
CA SER A 132 -10.97 10.76 -5.97
C SER A 132 -10.55 11.83 -4.94
N ILE A 133 -10.23 13.02 -5.45
CA ILE A 133 -10.04 14.22 -4.63
C ILE A 133 -11.32 14.63 -3.89
N HIS A 134 -12.48 14.14 -4.31
CA HIS A 134 -13.77 14.37 -3.65
C HIS A 134 -14.13 13.29 -2.62
N SER A 135 -13.25 12.34 -2.35
CA SER A 135 -13.44 11.35 -1.30
C SER A 135 -13.64 11.98 0.06
N PRO A 136 -14.57 11.48 0.90
CA PRO A 136 -14.74 11.99 2.27
C PRO A 136 -13.49 11.81 3.14
N MET A 137 -12.55 10.94 2.75
CA MET A 137 -11.26 10.77 3.44
C MET A 137 -10.40 12.03 3.37
N ASN A 138 -10.55 12.83 2.32
CA ASN A 138 -9.76 14.04 2.08
C ASN A 138 -10.07 15.17 3.07
N LEU A 139 -11.15 15.08 3.83
CA LEU A 139 -11.46 16.03 4.90
C LEU A 139 -10.42 16.05 6.03
N TYR A 140 -9.70 14.95 6.19
CA TYR A 140 -8.75 14.75 7.28
C TYR A 140 -7.30 14.61 6.80
N SER A 141 -7.08 14.52 5.48
CA SER A 141 -5.78 14.18 4.93
C SER A 141 -4.80 15.35 4.84
N SER A 142 -3.54 15.05 5.08
CA SER A 142 -2.41 15.94 4.80
C SER A 142 -1.97 15.83 3.34
N CYS A 143 -2.08 14.64 2.74
CA CYS A 143 -1.88 14.41 1.32
C CYS A 143 -2.67 13.19 0.82
N ASN A 144 -2.98 13.18 -0.49
CA ASN A 144 -3.87 12.21 -1.10
C ASN A 144 -3.17 11.53 -2.28
N LEU A 145 -3.13 10.20 -2.25
CA LEU A 145 -2.68 9.38 -3.36
C LEU A 145 -3.91 8.83 -4.09
N ILE A 146 -4.14 9.33 -5.28
CA ILE A 146 -5.33 8.97 -6.05
C ILE A 146 -5.04 7.75 -6.94
N ALA A 147 -5.88 6.72 -6.79
CA ALA A 147 -5.83 5.49 -7.57
C ALA A 147 -7.22 5.22 -8.17
N ASP A 148 -7.31 5.07 -9.48
CA ASP A 148 -8.58 4.81 -10.15
C ASP A 148 -9.16 3.46 -9.72
N SER A 149 -10.37 3.49 -9.19
CA SER A 149 -11.09 2.29 -8.73
C SER A 149 -12.44 2.22 -9.44
N ASP A 150 -12.42 1.67 -10.66
CA ASP A 150 -13.65 1.46 -11.41
C ASP A 150 -14.27 0.12 -11.04
N MET A 151 -15.51 0.17 -10.59
CA MET A 151 -16.29 -1.02 -10.20
C MET A 151 -17.04 -1.56 -11.41
N ALA A 152 -16.39 -2.43 -12.18
CA ALA A 152 -17.02 -3.05 -13.35
C ALA A 152 -18.09 -4.09 -13.00
N SER A 153 -18.15 -4.55 -11.74
CA SER A 153 -19.11 -5.56 -11.26
C SER A 153 -19.21 -5.53 -9.74
N ILE A 154 -19.62 -6.65 -9.11
CA ILE A 154 -19.61 -6.84 -7.65
C ILE A 154 -18.18 -6.82 -7.06
N VAL A 155 -17.15 -6.98 -7.88
CA VAL A 155 -15.75 -7.01 -7.48
C VAL A 155 -15.09 -5.67 -7.79
N ASP A 156 -14.50 -5.05 -6.76
CA ASP A 156 -13.68 -3.85 -6.89
C ASP A 156 -12.35 -4.21 -7.57
N SER A 157 -11.93 -3.44 -8.57
CA SER A 157 -10.60 -3.61 -9.16
C SER A 157 -9.54 -2.98 -8.26
N LEU A 158 -8.67 -3.79 -7.69
CA LEU A 158 -7.57 -3.34 -6.83
C LEU A 158 -6.24 -3.16 -7.60
N VAL A 159 -6.24 -3.25 -8.93
CA VAL A 159 -5.01 -3.21 -9.73
C VAL A 159 -4.31 -1.86 -9.65
N ALA A 160 -5.03 -0.77 -9.84
CA ALA A 160 -4.44 0.56 -9.76
C ALA A 160 -4.11 0.97 -8.31
N PRO A 161 -4.97 0.74 -7.30
CA PRO A 161 -4.60 0.89 -5.90
C PRO A 161 -3.31 0.15 -5.51
N LEU A 162 -3.19 -1.11 -5.91
CA LEU A 162 -1.98 -1.90 -5.64
C LEU A 162 -0.76 -1.34 -6.38
N SER A 163 -0.93 -0.81 -7.59
CA SER A 163 0.17 -0.18 -8.34
C SER A 163 0.68 1.08 -7.64
N VAL A 164 -0.20 1.91 -7.07
CA VAL A 164 0.20 3.08 -6.26
C VAL A 164 0.93 2.65 -4.98
N ILE A 165 0.44 1.61 -4.31
CA ILE A 165 1.10 1.05 -3.12
C ILE A 165 2.49 0.51 -3.47
N ASN A 166 2.64 -0.23 -4.58
CA ASN A 166 3.93 -0.70 -5.05
C ASN A 166 4.90 0.45 -5.33
N ALA A 167 4.44 1.51 -6.01
CA ALA A 167 5.25 2.69 -6.26
C ALA A 167 5.73 3.35 -4.95
N LEU A 168 4.84 3.46 -3.96
CA LEU A 168 5.17 3.99 -2.64
C LEU A 168 6.22 3.13 -1.92
N ILE A 169 6.06 1.81 -1.93
CA ILE A 169 7.02 0.86 -1.35
C ILE A 169 8.38 1.02 -2.03
N VAL A 170 8.43 1.02 -3.36
CA VAL A 170 9.69 1.18 -4.12
C VAL A 170 10.38 2.51 -3.80
N ALA A 171 9.63 3.62 -3.78
CA ALA A 171 10.19 4.92 -3.44
C ALA A 171 10.80 4.96 -2.02
N LEU A 172 10.15 4.33 -1.05
CA LEU A 172 10.67 4.20 0.32
C LEU A 172 11.88 3.27 0.39
N CYS A 173 11.87 2.15 -0.33
CA CYS A 173 13.03 1.25 -0.46
C CYS A 173 14.24 1.99 -1.01
N MET A 174 14.06 2.78 -2.07
CA MET A 174 15.15 3.58 -2.66
C MET A 174 15.75 4.58 -1.67
N LYS A 175 14.96 5.15 -0.78
CA LYS A 175 15.43 6.07 0.28
C LYS A 175 16.10 5.36 1.46
N LYS A 176 15.78 4.07 1.68
CA LYS A 176 16.27 3.27 2.82
C LYS A 176 17.08 2.04 2.39
N GLN A 177 17.76 2.07 1.25
CA GLN A 177 18.46 0.93 0.64
C GLN A 177 19.35 0.16 1.61
N ASN A 178 20.15 0.84 2.41
CA ASN A 178 21.07 0.20 3.35
C ASN A 178 20.33 -0.58 4.47
N ILE A 179 19.20 -0.05 4.94
CA ILE A 179 18.37 -0.70 5.97
C ILE A 179 17.72 -1.93 5.38
N VAL A 180 17.11 -1.79 4.19
CA VAL A 180 16.45 -2.89 3.49
C VAL A 180 17.44 -4.01 3.19
N ALA A 181 18.62 -3.69 2.65
CA ALA A 181 19.65 -4.69 2.35
C ALA A 181 20.08 -5.46 3.62
N LYS A 182 20.32 -4.73 4.72
CA LYS A 182 20.68 -5.35 5.99
C LYS A 182 19.59 -6.27 6.52
N THR A 183 18.33 -5.79 6.54
CA THR A 183 17.18 -6.59 7.01
C THR A 183 16.97 -7.84 6.18
N LEU A 184 17.10 -7.74 4.84
CA LEU A 184 16.98 -8.91 3.96
C LEU A 184 18.10 -9.92 4.19
N THR A 185 19.34 -9.48 4.36
CA THR A 185 20.46 -10.38 4.69
C THR A 185 20.22 -11.11 6.02
N GLU A 186 19.81 -10.38 7.07
CA GLU A 186 19.48 -11.00 8.35
C GLU A 186 18.32 -11.99 8.24
N LEU A 187 17.31 -11.71 7.42
CA LEU A 187 16.19 -12.63 7.18
C LEU A 187 16.63 -13.87 6.42
N GLU A 188 17.51 -13.76 5.40
CA GLU A 188 18.05 -14.90 4.68
C GLU A 188 18.85 -15.81 5.60
N ASP A 189 19.68 -15.27 6.48
CA ASP A 189 20.41 -16.05 7.48
C ASP A 189 19.45 -16.82 8.40
N ILE A 190 18.39 -16.16 8.88
CA ILE A 190 17.35 -16.78 9.72
C ILE A 190 16.60 -17.89 8.92
N TRP A 191 16.20 -17.61 7.68
CA TRP A 191 15.48 -18.59 6.85
C TRP A 191 16.33 -19.82 6.55
N ASN A 192 17.61 -19.65 6.34
CA ASN A 192 18.56 -20.76 6.16
C ASN A 192 18.73 -21.56 7.46
N GLU A 193 18.90 -20.89 8.61
CA GLU A 193 19.03 -21.55 9.92
C GLU A 193 17.79 -22.37 10.26
N TYR A 194 16.60 -21.84 10.01
CA TYR A 194 15.31 -22.49 10.34
C TYR A 194 14.70 -23.28 9.20
N GLN A 195 15.38 -23.39 8.05
CA GLN A 195 14.93 -24.15 6.86
C GLN A 195 13.51 -23.73 6.41
N VAL A 196 13.25 -22.42 6.36
CA VAL A 196 11.92 -21.86 6.02
C VAL A 196 11.58 -22.11 4.56
N TYR A 197 12.59 -22.12 3.67
CA TYR A 197 12.44 -22.37 2.23
C TYR A 197 13.28 -23.58 1.82
N GLU A 198 12.86 -24.31 0.77
CA GLU A 198 13.68 -25.34 0.14
C GLU A 198 14.84 -24.67 -0.63
N ASN A 199 16.06 -25.21 -0.45
CA ASN A 199 17.29 -24.60 -0.96
C ASN A 199 17.37 -24.50 -2.51
N ASP A 200 16.55 -25.28 -3.24
CA ASP A 200 16.62 -25.33 -4.71
C ASP A 200 16.01 -24.09 -5.41
N GLU A 201 15.24 -23.25 -4.71
CA GLU A 201 14.62 -22.04 -5.31
C GLU A 201 15.39 -20.74 -5.01
N ILE A 202 16.31 -20.74 -4.05
CA ILE A 202 16.99 -19.52 -3.57
C ILE A 202 18.06 -19.04 -4.53
N ASP A 203 18.75 -19.92 -5.23
CA ASP A 203 19.85 -19.56 -6.16
C ASP A 203 19.37 -18.70 -7.36
N TYR A 204 18.08 -18.80 -7.74
CA TYR A 204 17.52 -18.00 -8.85
C TYR A 204 17.13 -16.57 -8.45
N ILE A 205 16.85 -16.32 -7.18
CA ILE A 205 16.38 -15.01 -6.71
C ILE A 205 17.57 -14.07 -6.45
N ASP A 206 18.69 -14.59 -5.93
CA ASP A 206 19.85 -13.79 -5.52
C ASP A 206 20.52 -13.08 -6.71
N ASP A 207 20.74 -13.77 -7.83
CA ASP A 207 21.40 -13.19 -9.01
C ASP A 207 20.51 -12.18 -9.74
N SER A 208 19.19 -12.38 -9.76
CA SER A 208 18.28 -11.44 -10.44
C SER A 208 18.06 -10.16 -9.65
N ILE A 209 18.05 -10.22 -8.33
CA ILE A 209 17.90 -9.05 -7.44
C ILE A 209 19.20 -8.23 -7.46
N LYS A 210 20.37 -8.83 -7.31
CA LYS A 210 21.68 -8.15 -7.37
C LYS A 210 21.88 -7.44 -8.71
N VAL A 211 21.54 -8.07 -9.83
CA VAL A 211 21.65 -7.48 -11.18
C VAL A 211 20.68 -6.31 -11.37
N HIS A 212 19.50 -6.35 -10.77
CA HIS A 212 18.49 -5.28 -10.91
C HIS A 212 18.87 -4.04 -10.09
N TYR A 213 19.38 -4.23 -8.88
CA TYR A 213 19.85 -3.11 -8.02
C TYR A 213 21.15 -2.48 -8.52
N ALA A 214 22.09 -3.26 -9.08
CA ALA A 214 23.30 -2.72 -9.69
C ALA A 214 23.00 -1.80 -10.89
N LYS A 215 22.01 -2.14 -11.73
CA LYS A 215 21.60 -1.32 -12.87
C LYS A 215 20.87 -0.02 -12.50
N LEU A 216 20.30 0.08 -11.31
CA LEU A 216 19.65 1.31 -10.81
C LEU A 216 20.66 2.27 -10.17
N GLY A 217 21.83 1.76 -9.72
CA GLY A 217 22.91 2.57 -9.17
C GLY A 217 23.76 3.28 -10.24
N ASP A 218 23.95 2.64 -11.40
CA ASP A 218 24.81 3.15 -12.47
C ASP A 218 24.15 4.23 -13.36
N SER A 219 22.87 4.55 -13.16
CA SER A 219 22.15 5.56 -13.95
C SER A 219 22.13 6.96 -13.34
N GLN A 220 22.92 7.23 -12.28
CA GLN A 220 22.99 8.56 -11.65
C GLN A 220 24.32 9.31 -11.89
N ASP A 221 25.25 8.75 -12.70
CA ASP A 221 26.56 9.37 -13.00
C ASP A 221 26.74 9.73 -14.50
N GLU A 222 25.66 10.05 -15.24
CA GLU A 222 25.75 10.69 -16.55
C GLU A 222 24.95 12.00 -16.62
#